data_038c6760f3870ef66705669ee8446859
#
_entry.id   038c6760f3870ef66705669ee8446859
#
_cell.length_a   1.000
_cell.length_b   1.000
_cell.length_c   1.000
_cell.angle_alpha   90.00
_cell.angle_beta   90.00
_cell.angle_gamma   90.00
#
_symmetry.space_group_name_H-M   'P 1'
#
loop_
_entity.id
_entity.type
_entity.pdbx_description
1 polymer ?
#
loop_
_entity_poly.entity_id
_entity_poly.type
_entity_poly.pdbx_seq_one_letter_code
_entity_poly.pdbx_strand_id
1 'polypeptide(L)'
;VLFLWQATGVYPPEPPPFPRLEKGGGKRLTHYIIKMEVFKMKRPLAYITAAWSGDPCEATEQAAKYCRAVYEAGFSPICPTLYQPLFLNDAVPEEHKSGIDMGRDLLRRSHVLVVCGHTVTEAMKNDIAVAQRLGITATTLEGILTVKGQGRR
;
A
#
# COMPACT_ATOMS: atom_id res chain seq x y z
N VAL A 1 -1.20 22.68 -3.14
CA VAL A 1 -0.29 21.90 -4.01
C VAL A 1 -0.82 21.84 -5.45
N LEU A 2 -2.13 21.87 -5.68
CA LEU A 2 -2.71 21.92 -7.05
C LEU A 2 -2.45 23.25 -7.80
N PHE A 3 -2.21 24.34 -7.09
CA PHE A 3 -2.01 25.68 -7.71
C PHE A 3 -0.61 25.90 -8.31
N LEU A 4 0.39 25.12 -7.90
CA LEU A 4 1.76 25.27 -8.43
C LEU A 4 1.99 24.51 -9.75
N TRP A 5 1.07 23.63 -10.14
CA TRP A 5 1.21 22.81 -11.35
C TRP A 5 0.79 23.52 -12.64
N GLN A 6 -0.03 24.57 -12.51
CA GLN A 6 -0.48 25.37 -13.66
C GLN A 6 0.52 26.42 -14.16
N ALA A 7 1.57 26.69 -13.37
CA ALA A 7 2.48 27.81 -13.67
C ALA A 7 3.72 27.47 -14.50
N THR A 8 4.06 26.19 -14.70
CA THR A 8 5.33 25.82 -15.34
C THR A 8 5.21 25.14 -16.70
N GLY A 9 4.02 24.71 -17.11
CA GLY A 9 3.79 24.15 -18.47
C GLY A 9 4.64 22.94 -18.89
N VAL A 10 5.42 22.37 -17.95
CA VAL A 10 6.30 21.25 -18.25
C VAL A 10 5.57 19.96 -17.88
N TYR A 11 4.92 19.34 -18.85
CA TYR A 11 4.47 17.95 -18.72
C TYR A 11 5.68 17.04 -18.55
N PRO A 12 5.65 16.11 -17.58
CA PRO A 12 6.67 15.04 -17.57
C PRO A 12 6.58 14.27 -18.89
N PRO A 13 7.72 13.83 -19.44
CA PRO A 13 7.72 13.05 -20.68
C PRO A 13 6.81 11.82 -20.52
N GLU A 14 6.03 11.54 -21.56
CA GLU A 14 5.16 10.35 -21.58
C GLU A 14 5.96 9.09 -21.24
N PRO A 15 5.39 8.20 -20.42
CA PRO A 15 6.07 6.93 -20.15
C PRO A 15 6.26 6.16 -21.47
N PRO A 16 7.39 5.48 -21.66
CA PRO A 16 7.64 4.71 -22.86
C PRO A 16 6.53 3.67 -23.06
N PRO A 17 6.15 3.38 -24.33
CA PRO A 17 5.11 2.40 -24.62
C PRO A 17 5.49 1.04 -24.02
N PHE A 18 4.51 0.38 -23.42
CA PHE A 18 4.69 -0.94 -22.80
C PHE A 18 5.29 -1.92 -23.83
N PRO A 19 6.37 -2.65 -23.48
CA PRO A 19 6.90 -3.68 -24.35
C PRO A 19 5.84 -4.75 -24.58
N ARG A 20 5.61 -5.10 -25.85
CA ARG A 20 4.69 -6.16 -26.27
C ARG A 20 5.17 -7.49 -25.70
N LEU A 21 4.37 -8.11 -24.84
CA LEU A 21 4.68 -9.40 -24.22
C LEU A 21 4.73 -10.49 -25.30
N GLU A 22 5.92 -11.00 -25.62
CA GLU A 22 6.06 -12.26 -26.34
C GLU A 22 5.77 -13.44 -25.40
N LYS A 23 4.98 -14.39 -25.89
CA LYS A 23 4.56 -15.59 -25.15
C LYS A 23 5.76 -16.54 -24.99
N GLY A 24 6.30 -16.63 -23.78
CA GLY A 24 7.29 -17.66 -23.44
C GLY A 24 8.44 -17.18 -22.56
N GLY A 25 8.24 -17.11 -21.24
CA GLY A 25 9.32 -16.77 -20.30
C GLY A 25 8.87 -16.10 -19.01
N GLY A 26 7.66 -16.42 -18.53
CA GLY A 26 6.91 -15.59 -17.57
C GLY A 26 7.52 -15.37 -16.18
N LYS A 27 8.41 -16.22 -15.66
CA LYS A 27 8.87 -16.09 -14.26
C LYS A 27 10.10 -15.18 -14.07
N ARG A 28 11.02 -15.14 -15.04
CA ARG A 28 12.21 -14.27 -14.95
C ARG A 28 11.92 -12.81 -15.32
N LEU A 29 11.05 -12.59 -16.33
CA LEU A 29 10.67 -11.22 -16.73
C LEU A 29 9.83 -10.53 -15.69
N THR A 30 8.90 -11.24 -15.04
CA THR A 30 8.05 -10.65 -13.99
C THR A 30 8.91 -10.18 -12.82
N HIS A 31 9.90 -10.95 -12.41
CA HIS A 31 10.81 -10.56 -11.33
C HIS A 31 11.73 -9.39 -11.73
N TYR A 32 12.17 -9.33 -12.98
CA TYR A 32 13.01 -8.26 -13.52
C TYR A 32 12.22 -6.96 -13.70
N ILE A 33 10.99 -7.03 -14.21
CA ILE A 33 10.08 -5.87 -14.38
C ILE A 33 9.70 -5.30 -13.01
N ILE A 34 9.32 -6.14 -12.04
CA ILE A 34 9.04 -5.72 -10.66
C ILE A 34 10.27 -5.04 -10.05
N LYS A 35 11.47 -5.58 -10.27
CA LYS A 35 12.72 -5.00 -9.76
C LYS A 35 13.06 -3.67 -10.43
N MET A 36 12.78 -3.49 -11.71
CA MET A 36 13.00 -2.23 -12.43
C MET A 36 11.96 -1.16 -12.10
N GLU A 37 10.68 -1.52 -11.94
CA GLU A 37 9.64 -0.57 -11.53
C GLU A 37 9.82 -0.11 -10.09
N VAL A 38 10.15 -1.02 -9.17
CA VAL A 38 10.48 -0.68 -7.76
C VAL A 38 11.72 0.20 -7.67
N PHE A 39 12.69 0.03 -8.55
CA PHE A 39 13.89 0.89 -8.59
C PHE A 39 13.61 2.29 -9.17
N LYS A 40 12.58 2.43 -10.01
CA LYS A 40 12.18 3.71 -10.63
C LYS A 40 11.29 4.56 -9.71
N MET A 41 10.61 3.95 -8.75
CA MET A 41 9.74 4.64 -7.81
C MET A 41 10.52 5.08 -6.57
N LYS A 42 10.51 6.40 -6.31
CA LYS A 42 11.14 6.95 -5.09
C LYS A 42 10.58 6.35 -3.81
N ARG A 43 9.28 5.99 -3.79
CA ARG A 43 8.58 5.42 -2.64
C ARG A 43 7.47 4.49 -3.12
N PRO A 44 7.64 3.17 -3.01
CA PRO A 44 6.58 2.22 -3.34
C PRO A 44 5.38 2.38 -2.40
N LEU A 45 4.17 2.13 -2.90
CA LEU A 45 2.95 2.18 -2.11
C LEU A 45 2.87 0.95 -1.19
N ALA A 46 2.68 1.18 0.10
CA ALA A 46 2.55 0.16 1.12
C ALA A 46 1.18 0.26 1.79
N TYR A 47 0.32 -0.72 1.55
CA TYR A 47 -0.98 -0.81 2.20
C TYR A 47 -0.82 -1.40 3.60
N ILE A 48 -1.38 -0.74 4.61
CA ILE A 48 -1.28 -1.15 6.01
C ILE A 48 -2.57 -1.83 6.43
N THR A 49 -2.45 -3.05 6.96
CA THR A 49 -3.54 -3.76 7.62
C THR A 49 -3.14 -4.13 9.03
N ALA A 50 -4.07 -3.99 9.98
CA ALA A 50 -3.86 -4.27 11.39
C ALA A 50 -5.17 -4.64 12.09
N ALA A 51 -5.06 -5.22 13.28
CA ALA A 51 -6.19 -5.37 14.20
C ALA A 51 -6.45 -4.02 14.87
N TRP A 52 -7.41 -3.27 14.33
CA TRP A 52 -7.71 -1.93 14.82
C TRP A 52 -8.50 -1.97 16.14
N SER A 53 -8.23 -1.00 17.03
CA SER A 53 -9.03 -0.79 18.22
C SER A 53 -10.48 -0.46 17.86
N GLY A 54 -11.43 -0.87 18.69
CA GLY A 54 -12.83 -0.45 18.57
C GLY A 54 -13.06 1.02 18.92
N ASP A 55 -12.11 1.66 19.60
CA ASP A 55 -12.11 3.11 19.85
C ASP A 55 -11.52 3.84 18.64
N PRO A 56 -12.28 4.73 17.98
CA PRO A 56 -11.80 5.47 16.81
C PRO A 56 -10.54 6.32 17.08
N CYS A 57 -10.41 6.90 18.27
CA CYS A 57 -9.23 7.70 18.63
C CYS A 57 -7.98 6.82 18.72
N GLU A 58 -8.07 5.71 19.45
CA GLU A 58 -6.96 4.75 19.57
C GLU A 58 -6.58 4.14 18.23
N ALA A 59 -7.57 3.78 17.41
CA ALA A 59 -7.33 3.24 16.06
C ALA A 59 -6.58 4.26 15.18
N THR A 60 -6.95 5.53 15.23
CA THR A 60 -6.29 6.59 14.47
C THR A 60 -4.85 6.82 14.94
N GLU A 61 -4.61 6.84 16.26
CA GLU A 61 -3.25 6.97 16.80
C GLU A 61 -2.36 5.78 16.43
N GLN A 62 -2.90 4.57 16.49
CA GLN A 62 -2.22 3.35 16.12
C GLN A 62 -1.88 3.36 14.61
N ALA A 63 -2.83 3.76 13.78
CA ALA A 63 -2.63 3.88 12.34
C ALA A 63 -1.54 4.91 12.00
N ALA A 64 -1.54 6.07 12.68
CA ALA A 64 -0.50 7.08 12.50
C ALA A 64 0.90 6.57 12.87
N LYS A 65 1.03 5.80 13.94
CA LYS A 65 2.30 5.18 14.34
C LYS A 65 2.82 4.19 13.28
N TYR A 66 1.93 3.34 12.75
CA TYR A 66 2.31 2.41 11.68
C TYR A 66 2.67 3.13 10.38
N CYS A 67 1.91 4.15 9.99
CA CYS A 67 2.24 4.99 8.85
C CYS A 67 3.61 5.65 9.00
N ARG A 68 3.93 6.16 10.18
CA ARG A 68 5.24 6.77 10.46
C ARG A 68 6.37 5.76 10.28
N ALA A 69 6.26 4.57 10.83
CA ALA A 69 7.25 3.51 10.71
C ALA A 69 7.46 3.07 9.24
N VAL A 70 6.37 2.89 8.49
CA VAL A 70 6.40 2.53 7.07
C VAL A 70 7.02 3.66 6.22
N TYR A 71 6.69 4.91 6.52
CA TYR A 71 7.31 6.08 5.89
C TYR A 71 8.82 6.13 6.13
N GLU A 72 9.27 5.91 7.35
CA GLU A 72 10.69 5.90 7.71
C GLU A 72 11.44 4.72 7.07
N ALA A 73 10.73 3.62 6.78
CA ALA A 73 11.25 2.50 6.00
C ALA A 73 11.42 2.80 4.50
N GLY A 74 10.97 3.96 4.01
CA GLY A 74 11.14 4.40 2.63
C GLY A 74 9.94 4.14 1.72
N PHE A 75 8.79 3.77 2.28
CA PHE A 75 7.54 3.52 1.55
C PHE A 75 6.57 4.70 1.66
N SER A 76 5.59 4.74 0.76
CA SER A 76 4.42 5.62 0.87
C SER A 76 3.29 4.84 1.54
N PRO A 77 2.95 5.13 2.81
CA PRO A 77 1.93 4.40 3.53
C PRO A 77 0.53 4.71 3.00
N ILE A 78 -0.28 3.67 2.82
CA ILE A 78 -1.71 3.76 2.54
C ILE A 78 -2.44 3.10 3.71
N CYS A 79 -3.18 3.88 4.47
CA CYS A 79 -3.93 3.42 5.64
C CYS A 79 -5.32 4.04 5.64
N PRO A 80 -6.34 3.37 5.08
CA PRO A 80 -7.71 3.89 5.02
C PRO A 80 -8.30 4.24 6.38
N THR A 81 -7.90 3.53 7.44
CA THR A 81 -8.34 3.79 8.82
C THR A 81 -8.03 5.21 9.30
N LEU A 82 -7.02 5.89 8.72
CA LEU A 82 -6.69 7.27 9.07
C LEU A 82 -7.70 8.29 8.57
N TYR A 83 -8.35 8.07 7.44
CA TYR A 83 -9.15 9.11 6.78
C TYR A 83 -10.59 8.71 6.47
N GLN A 84 -10.89 7.44 6.29
CA GLN A 84 -12.26 6.99 6.02
C GLN A 84 -13.26 7.41 7.08
N PRO A 85 -12.96 7.34 8.40
CA PRO A 85 -13.89 7.80 9.44
C PRO A 85 -14.21 9.29 9.40
N LEU A 86 -13.46 10.09 8.66
CA LEU A 86 -13.73 11.52 8.49
C LEU A 86 -14.94 11.80 7.60
N PHE A 87 -15.33 10.87 6.74
CA PHE A 87 -16.41 11.06 5.77
C PHE A 87 -17.34 9.85 5.60
N LEU A 88 -17.02 8.70 6.21
CA LEU A 88 -17.88 7.51 6.25
C LEU A 88 -18.36 7.25 7.66
N ASN A 89 -19.63 6.88 7.78
CA ASN A 89 -20.22 6.38 9.01
C ASN A 89 -20.29 4.85 8.99
N ASP A 90 -19.42 4.22 9.74
CA ASP A 90 -19.29 2.76 9.81
C ASP A 90 -20.53 2.05 10.37
N ALA A 91 -21.42 2.79 11.07
CA ALA A 91 -22.70 2.28 11.54
C ALA A 91 -23.75 2.15 10.42
N VAL A 92 -23.52 2.76 9.25
CA VAL A 92 -24.39 2.64 8.07
C VAL A 92 -23.88 1.51 7.20
N PRO A 93 -24.68 0.41 6.98
CA PRO A 93 -24.20 -0.78 6.26
C PRO A 93 -23.64 -0.50 4.86
N GLU A 94 -24.26 0.41 4.11
CA GLU A 94 -23.82 0.79 2.76
C GLU A 94 -22.47 1.53 2.80
N GLU A 95 -22.27 2.40 3.77
CA GLU A 95 -21.01 3.15 3.93
C GLU A 95 -19.89 2.23 4.44
N HIS A 96 -20.20 1.34 5.37
CA HIS A 96 -19.28 0.29 5.83
C HIS A 96 -18.79 -0.57 4.64
N LYS A 97 -19.71 -1.05 3.80
CA LYS A 97 -19.37 -1.81 2.61
C LYS A 97 -18.52 -0.99 1.63
N SER A 98 -18.89 0.27 1.42
CA SER A 98 -18.12 1.17 0.54
C SER A 98 -16.70 1.38 1.04
N GLY A 99 -16.50 1.50 2.36
CA GLY A 99 -15.18 1.59 2.98
C GLY A 99 -14.31 0.37 2.69
N ILE A 100 -14.89 -0.84 2.83
CA ILE A 100 -14.20 -2.09 2.50
C ILE A 100 -13.83 -2.15 1.01
N ASP A 101 -14.74 -1.81 0.12
CA ASP A 101 -14.51 -1.85 -1.33
C ASP A 101 -13.43 -0.85 -1.76
N MET A 102 -13.45 0.37 -1.22
CA MET A 102 -12.40 1.37 -1.45
C MET A 102 -11.04 0.90 -0.91
N GLY A 103 -11.01 0.29 0.27
CA GLY A 103 -9.80 -0.29 0.83
C GLY A 103 -9.19 -1.36 -0.07
N ARG A 104 -10.02 -2.26 -0.61
CA ARG A 104 -9.59 -3.28 -1.57
C ARG A 104 -9.06 -2.70 -2.87
N ASP A 105 -9.66 -1.63 -3.38
CA ASP A 105 -9.18 -0.95 -4.57
C ASP A 105 -7.82 -0.29 -4.37
N LEU A 106 -7.57 0.26 -3.19
CA LEU A 106 -6.26 0.80 -2.80
C LEU A 106 -5.22 -0.32 -2.65
N LEU A 107 -5.59 -1.44 -2.02
CA LEU A 107 -4.72 -2.60 -1.91
C LEU A 107 -4.29 -3.12 -3.29
N ARG A 108 -5.23 -3.22 -4.25
CA ARG A 108 -4.92 -3.65 -5.62
C ARG A 108 -3.90 -2.78 -6.35
N ARG A 109 -3.82 -1.51 -5.97
CA ARG A 109 -2.88 -0.53 -6.54
C ARG A 109 -1.58 -0.41 -5.74
N SER A 110 -1.47 -1.11 -4.63
CA SER A 110 -0.30 -1.09 -3.76
C SER A 110 0.76 -2.08 -4.23
N HIS A 111 2.02 -1.81 -3.87
CA HIS A 111 3.16 -2.65 -4.24
C HIS A 111 3.46 -3.69 -3.18
N VAL A 112 3.11 -3.39 -1.93
CA VAL A 112 3.32 -4.26 -0.78
C VAL A 112 2.16 -4.13 0.21
N LEU A 113 1.79 -5.24 0.82
CA LEU A 113 0.89 -5.30 1.97
C LEU A 113 1.73 -5.43 3.24
N VAL A 114 1.54 -4.53 4.18
CA VAL A 114 2.21 -4.54 5.48
C VAL A 114 1.24 -4.95 6.56
N VAL A 115 1.50 -6.10 7.17
CA VAL A 115 0.74 -6.64 8.29
C VAL A 115 1.35 -6.11 9.59
N CYS A 116 0.60 -5.36 10.34
CA CYS A 116 1.04 -4.72 11.57
C CYS A 116 0.35 -5.32 12.82
N GLY A 117 1.07 -5.34 13.93
CA GLY A 117 0.58 -5.89 15.19
C GLY A 117 0.79 -7.40 15.32
N HIS A 118 0.40 -7.93 16.47
CA HIS A 118 0.62 -9.34 16.83
C HIS A 118 -0.62 -10.23 16.64
N THR A 119 -1.78 -9.62 16.42
CA THR A 119 -3.05 -10.34 16.25
C THR A 119 -3.47 -10.26 14.79
N VAL A 120 -3.88 -11.40 14.21
CA VAL A 120 -4.38 -11.46 12.84
C VAL A 120 -5.89 -11.69 12.89
N THR A 121 -6.65 -10.70 12.42
CA THR A 121 -8.13 -10.75 12.32
C THR A 121 -8.57 -11.39 11.00
N GLU A 122 -9.87 -11.73 10.88
CA GLU A 122 -10.44 -12.23 9.62
C GLU A 122 -10.34 -11.18 8.49
N ALA A 123 -10.51 -9.90 8.80
CA ALA A 123 -10.30 -8.83 7.83
C ALA A 123 -8.86 -8.81 7.28
N MET A 124 -7.88 -8.96 8.15
CA MET A 124 -6.46 -9.05 7.76
C MET A 124 -6.17 -10.30 6.92
N LYS A 125 -6.76 -11.44 7.25
CA LYS A 125 -6.65 -12.67 6.45
C LYS A 125 -7.22 -12.48 5.05
N ASN A 126 -8.33 -11.77 4.93
CA ASN A 126 -8.93 -11.42 3.64
C ASN A 126 -8.00 -10.51 2.82
N ASP A 127 -7.39 -9.50 3.42
CA ASP A 127 -6.41 -8.62 2.76
C ASP A 127 -5.19 -9.41 2.28
N ILE A 128 -4.67 -10.32 3.11
CA ILE A 128 -3.54 -11.20 2.76
C ILE A 128 -3.93 -12.11 1.58
N ALA A 129 -5.13 -12.70 1.60
CA ALA A 129 -5.60 -13.56 0.52
C ALA A 129 -5.77 -12.77 -0.80
N VAL A 130 -6.25 -11.53 -0.74
CA VAL A 130 -6.33 -10.64 -1.92
C VAL A 130 -4.94 -10.33 -2.45
N ALA A 131 -4.00 -9.96 -1.58
CA ALA A 131 -2.62 -9.68 -1.96
C ALA A 131 -1.96 -10.90 -2.63
N GLN A 132 -2.11 -12.09 -2.06
CA GLN A 132 -1.57 -13.33 -2.63
C GLN A 132 -2.13 -13.63 -4.03
N ARG A 133 -3.45 -13.48 -4.23
CA ARG A 133 -4.08 -13.67 -5.55
C ARG A 133 -3.58 -12.69 -6.60
N LEU A 134 -3.23 -11.49 -6.20
CA LEU A 134 -2.75 -10.43 -7.09
C LEU A 134 -1.21 -10.43 -7.26
N GLY A 135 -0.50 -11.33 -6.57
CA GLY A 135 0.96 -11.35 -6.59
C GLY A 135 1.60 -10.16 -5.86
N ILE A 136 0.86 -9.50 -4.97
CA ILE A 136 1.36 -8.43 -4.12
C ILE A 136 2.10 -9.06 -2.93
N THR A 137 3.32 -8.61 -2.67
CA THR A 137 4.11 -9.12 -1.56
C THR A 137 3.48 -8.72 -0.23
N ALA A 138 3.13 -9.70 0.60
CA ALA A 138 2.70 -9.48 1.98
C ALA A 138 3.90 -9.65 2.91
N THR A 139 4.12 -8.69 3.79
CA THR A 139 5.20 -8.69 4.78
C THR A 139 4.72 -8.15 6.12
N THR A 140 5.49 -8.37 7.16
CA THR A 140 5.26 -7.75 8.46
C THR A 140 5.94 -6.39 8.56
N LEU A 141 5.53 -5.56 9.52
CA LEU A 141 6.22 -4.30 9.80
C LEU A 141 7.71 -4.52 10.12
N GLU A 142 8.01 -5.56 10.91
CA GLU A 142 9.39 -5.95 11.23
C GLU A 142 10.17 -6.36 9.98
N GLY A 143 9.55 -7.08 9.06
CA GLY A 143 10.14 -7.47 7.78
C GLY A 143 10.58 -6.27 6.94
N ILE A 144 9.75 -5.24 6.85
CA ILE A 144 10.09 -3.99 6.15
C ILE A 144 11.27 -3.26 6.81
N LEU A 145 11.29 -3.18 8.13
CA LEU A 145 12.35 -2.51 8.88
C LEU A 145 13.69 -3.22 8.75
N THR A 146 13.69 -4.54 8.65
CA THR A 146 14.90 -5.37 8.48
C THR A 146 15.55 -5.15 7.12
N VAL A 147 14.77 -5.04 6.05
CA VAL A 147 15.26 -4.77 4.68
C VAL A 147 16.01 -3.44 4.62
N LYS A 148 15.55 -2.41 5.34
CA LYS A 148 16.24 -1.12 5.43
C LYS A 148 17.64 -1.23 6.07
N GLY A 149 17.80 -2.12 7.05
CA GLY A 149 19.09 -2.34 7.74
C GLY A 149 20.15 -2.99 6.84
N GLN A 150 19.76 -3.75 5.82
CA GLN A 150 20.69 -4.44 4.92
C GLN A 150 21.17 -3.57 3.73
N GLY A 151 20.48 -2.48 3.43
CA GLY A 151 20.84 -1.57 2.33
C GLY A 151 21.89 -0.50 2.68
N ARG A 152 22.48 -0.54 3.88
CA ARG A 152 23.51 0.39 4.36
C ARG A 152 24.84 -0.32 4.67
N ARG A 153 25.26 -1.23 3.83
CA ARG A 153 26.64 -1.72 3.86
C ARG A 153 27.35 -1.46 2.55
#